data_505cb3d12e2e746d879ab3e07161b157
#
_entry.id   505cb3d12e2e746d879ab3e07161b157
#
_cell.length_a   1.000
_cell.length_b   1.000
_cell.length_c   1.000
_cell.angle_alpha   90.00
_cell.angle_beta   90.00
_cell.angle_gamma   90.00
#
_symmetry.space_group_name_H-M   'P 1'
#
loop_
_entity.id
_entity.type
_entity.pdbx_description
1 polymer ?
#
loop_
_entity_poly.entity_id
_entity_poly.type
_entity_poly.pdbx_seq_one_letter_code
_entity_poly.pdbx_strand_id
1 'polypeptide(L)'
;MRFLTFFLLLNTFLFAQEGVWYKDMDHALANPDSVFQLQLKRKGLNAFPSELSQFPNLQKLDLSKNKIGAFPDSLNHLINLTFLDLSRNKIASIPASISQLISLEHLDLWHNDVDALPYQISELPNLNYLDIRGVSMSHGDYGKYKELMKGVDFYMSAPCDCQD
;
A
#
# COMPACT_ATOMS: atom_id res chain seq x y z
N MET A 1 -20.47 9.59 42.18
CA MET A 1 -19.08 9.35 41.78
C MET A 1 -18.86 7.95 41.19
N ARG A 2 -19.59 7.55 40.13
CA ARG A 2 -19.48 6.22 39.51
C ARG A 2 -19.43 6.24 37.96
N PHE A 3 -19.35 7.39 37.34
CA PHE A 3 -19.35 7.55 35.87
C PHE A 3 -17.98 7.82 35.25
N LEU A 4 -16.93 8.12 36.04
CA LEU A 4 -15.61 8.46 35.50
C LEU A 4 -14.72 7.25 35.21
N THR A 5 -14.97 6.09 35.80
CA THR A 5 -14.18 4.87 35.62
C THR A 5 -14.51 4.11 34.35
N PHE A 6 -15.70 4.28 33.77
CA PHE A 6 -16.10 3.57 32.55
C PHE A 6 -15.50 4.16 31.27
N PHE A 7 -15.21 5.47 31.26
CA PHE A 7 -14.63 6.14 30.09
C PHE A 7 -13.13 5.90 29.92
N LEU A 8 -12.41 5.62 31.01
CA LEU A 8 -10.97 5.32 30.99
C LEU A 8 -10.67 3.89 30.50
N LEU A 9 -11.59 2.94 30.71
CA LEU A 9 -11.43 1.56 30.25
C LEU A 9 -11.67 1.39 28.74
N LEU A 10 -12.52 2.25 28.13
CA LEU A 10 -12.74 2.21 26.66
C LEU A 10 -11.51 2.69 25.89
N ASN A 11 -10.79 3.70 26.41
CA ASN A 11 -9.59 4.23 25.73
C ASN A 11 -8.37 3.28 25.81
N THR A 12 -8.26 2.47 26.84
CA THR A 12 -7.14 1.51 26.96
C THR A 12 -7.28 0.31 26.02
N PHE A 13 -8.50 -0.02 25.58
CA PHE A 13 -8.73 -1.10 24.61
C PHE A 13 -8.40 -0.69 23.16
N LEU A 14 -8.56 0.60 22.80
CA LEU A 14 -8.22 1.08 21.47
C LEU A 14 -6.70 1.12 21.20
N PHE A 15 -5.88 1.44 22.19
CA PHE A 15 -4.42 1.51 22.02
C PHE A 15 -3.73 0.14 21.95
N ALA A 16 -4.38 -0.94 22.41
CA ALA A 16 -3.76 -2.27 22.45
C ALA A 16 -3.79 -3.02 21.11
N GLN A 17 -4.51 -2.53 20.11
CA GLN A 17 -4.69 -3.23 18.82
C GLN A 17 -3.93 -2.63 17.65
N GLU A 18 -3.33 -1.45 17.77
CA GLU A 18 -2.57 -0.81 16.68
C GLU A 18 -1.38 -1.63 16.17
N GLY A 19 -0.90 -2.62 16.93
CA GLY A 19 0.21 -3.50 16.57
C GLY A 19 -0.19 -4.88 16.02
N VAL A 20 -1.49 -5.21 15.98
CA VAL A 20 -1.95 -6.56 15.64
C VAL A 20 -2.25 -6.68 14.15
N TRP A 21 -1.55 -7.61 13.47
CA TRP A 21 -1.84 -7.98 12.10
C TRP A 21 -2.99 -8.98 12.03
N TYR A 22 -4.10 -8.60 11.42
CA TYR A 22 -5.13 -9.53 10.98
C TYR A 22 -4.61 -10.30 9.76
N LYS A 23 -4.68 -11.61 9.75
CA LYS A 23 -4.14 -12.49 8.70
C LYS A 23 -5.22 -13.27 7.95
N ASP A 24 -6.46 -12.99 8.30
CA ASP A 24 -7.64 -13.61 7.74
C ASP A 24 -8.74 -12.59 7.58
N MET A 25 -9.43 -12.64 6.43
CA MET A 25 -10.46 -11.67 6.06
C MET A 25 -11.71 -11.82 6.93
N ASP A 26 -12.16 -13.06 7.19
CA ASP A 26 -13.37 -13.31 7.97
C ASP A 26 -13.19 -12.82 9.42
N HIS A 27 -12.01 -13.04 9.98
CA HIS A 27 -11.67 -12.53 11.31
C HIS A 27 -11.59 -10.99 11.35
N ALA A 28 -11.07 -10.37 10.29
CA ALA A 28 -11.03 -8.91 10.17
C ALA A 28 -12.45 -8.31 10.06
N LEU A 29 -13.31 -8.93 9.26
CA LEU A 29 -14.70 -8.50 9.07
C LEU A 29 -15.59 -8.62 10.31
N ALA A 30 -15.19 -9.44 11.30
CA ALA A 30 -15.93 -9.54 12.56
C ALA A 30 -15.87 -8.24 13.39
N ASN A 31 -14.81 -7.42 13.23
CA ASN A 31 -14.63 -6.15 13.95
C ASN A 31 -13.88 -5.14 13.06
N PRO A 32 -14.50 -4.63 11.99
CA PRO A 32 -13.82 -3.85 10.96
C PRO A 32 -13.19 -2.54 11.46
N ASP A 33 -13.81 -1.88 12.44
CA ASP A 33 -13.29 -0.65 13.04
C ASP A 33 -11.99 -0.85 13.84
N SER A 34 -11.68 -2.09 14.20
CA SER A 34 -10.47 -2.47 14.95
C SER A 34 -9.32 -2.91 14.04
N VAL A 35 -9.52 -2.91 12.72
CA VAL A 35 -8.52 -3.38 11.76
C VAL A 35 -7.61 -2.23 11.32
N PHE A 36 -6.46 -2.12 11.97
CA PHE A 36 -5.40 -1.17 11.58
C PHE A 36 -4.35 -1.80 10.67
N GLN A 37 -4.14 -3.11 10.76
CA GLN A 37 -3.12 -3.82 9.98
C GLN A 37 -3.69 -5.14 9.45
N LEU A 38 -3.69 -5.29 8.12
CA LEU A 38 -4.22 -6.48 7.43
C LEU A 38 -3.15 -7.10 6.52
N GLN A 39 -2.88 -8.40 6.73
CA GLN A 39 -1.93 -9.17 5.94
C GLN A 39 -2.63 -10.30 5.21
N LEU A 40 -2.81 -10.16 3.90
CA LEU A 40 -3.38 -11.18 3.02
C LEU A 40 -2.34 -11.73 2.04
N LYS A 41 -1.11 -11.83 2.49
CA LYS A 41 0.01 -12.39 1.76
C LYS A 41 -0.20 -13.85 1.39
N ARG A 42 0.12 -14.24 0.14
CA ARG A 42 0.01 -15.63 -0.36
C ARG A 42 -1.41 -16.23 -0.27
N LYS A 43 -2.44 -15.41 -0.41
CA LYS A 43 -3.85 -15.87 -0.39
C LYS A 43 -4.38 -16.23 -1.79
N GLY A 44 -3.55 -16.12 -2.82
CA GLY A 44 -3.94 -16.43 -4.21
C GLY A 44 -4.88 -15.41 -4.84
N LEU A 45 -4.95 -14.21 -4.30
CA LEU A 45 -5.82 -13.14 -4.76
C LEU A 45 -5.48 -12.71 -6.19
N ASN A 46 -6.50 -12.57 -7.05
CA ASN A 46 -6.36 -12.08 -8.42
C ASN A 46 -6.68 -10.57 -8.55
N ALA A 47 -7.32 -10.00 -7.54
CA ALA A 47 -7.68 -8.58 -7.47
C ALA A 47 -7.60 -8.10 -6.01
N PHE A 48 -7.67 -6.79 -5.81
CA PHE A 48 -7.89 -6.21 -4.48
C PHE A 48 -9.24 -6.67 -3.95
N PRO A 49 -9.33 -7.14 -2.71
CA PRO A 49 -10.61 -7.50 -2.11
C PRO A 49 -11.53 -6.28 -1.99
N SER A 50 -12.78 -6.42 -2.42
CA SER A 50 -13.80 -5.37 -2.30
C SER A 50 -14.11 -5.01 -0.85
N GLU A 51 -13.89 -5.96 0.05
CA GLU A 51 -14.08 -5.86 1.50
C GLU A 51 -13.15 -4.84 2.16
N LEU A 52 -12.07 -4.43 1.49
CA LEU A 52 -11.17 -3.38 2.01
C LEU A 52 -11.89 -2.07 2.30
N SER A 53 -12.98 -1.78 1.60
CA SER A 53 -13.83 -0.61 1.84
C SER A 53 -14.52 -0.62 3.22
N GLN A 54 -14.55 -1.76 3.91
CA GLN A 54 -15.17 -1.91 5.22
C GLN A 54 -14.21 -1.59 6.38
N PHE A 55 -12.91 -1.33 6.10
CA PHE A 55 -11.90 -1.08 7.12
C PHE A 55 -11.50 0.41 7.18
N PRO A 56 -12.28 1.28 7.85
CA PRO A 56 -12.07 2.73 7.83
C PRO A 56 -10.76 3.18 8.49
N ASN A 57 -10.21 2.35 9.38
CA ASN A 57 -9.01 2.65 10.15
C ASN A 57 -7.75 1.94 9.63
N LEU A 58 -7.82 1.32 8.45
CA LEU A 58 -6.70 0.55 7.90
C LEU A 58 -5.50 1.45 7.59
N GLN A 59 -4.37 1.15 8.25
CA GLN A 59 -3.10 1.87 8.12
C GLN A 59 -2.04 1.06 7.39
N LYS A 60 -2.04 -0.28 7.55
CA LYS A 60 -1.05 -1.14 6.90
C LYS A 60 -1.72 -2.31 6.19
N LEU A 61 -1.37 -2.47 4.92
CA LEU A 61 -1.90 -3.52 4.06
C LEU A 61 -0.76 -4.29 3.36
N ASP A 62 -0.67 -5.59 3.63
CA ASP A 62 0.24 -6.50 2.92
C ASP A 62 -0.57 -7.45 2.02
N LEU A 63 -0.51 -7.21 0.72
CA LEU A 63 -1.09 -8.04 -0.34
C LEU A 63 0.01 -8.76 -1.15
N SER A 64 1.22 -8.84 -0.62
CA SER A 64 2.36 -9.40 -1.34
C SER A 64 2.20 -10.89 -1.69
N LYS A 65 2.90 -11.34 -2.72
CA LYS A 65 2.91 -12.74 -3.18
C LYS A 65 1.51 -13.28 -3.53
N ASN A 66 0.73 -12.48 -4.23
CA ASN A 66 -0.55 -12.86 -4.80
C ASN A 66 -0.48 -12.89 -6.35
N LYS A 67 -1.60 -12.78 -7.01
CA LYS A 67 -1.72 -12.80 -8.48
C LYS A 67 -2.48 -11.56 -8.99
N ILE A 68 -2.44 -10.47 -8.23
CA ILE A 68 -3.18 -9.24 -8.53
C ILE A 68 -2.62 -8.63 -9.81
N GLY A 69 -3.48 -8.50 -10.83
CA GLY A 69 -3.09 -7.99 -12.15
C GLY A 69 -3.40 -6.51 -12.36
N ALA A 70 -4.36 -5.97 -11.61
CA ALA A 70 -4.79 -4.59 -11.74
C ALA A 70 -4.82 -3.88 -10.41
N PHE A 71 -4.38 -2.63 -10.42
CA PHE A 71 -4.58 -1.70 -9.32
C PHE A 71 -6.00 -1.13 -9.41
N PRO A 72 -6.76 -0.98 -8.33
CA PRO A 72 -8.10 -0.45 -8.41
C PRO A 72 -8.11 1.04 -8.76
N ASP A 73 -9.09 1.48 -9.55
CA ASP A 73 -9.22 2.88 -9.97
C ASP A 73 -9.59 3.83 -8.83
N SER A 74 -10.13 3.29 -7.73
CA SER A 74 -10.54 4.08 -6.57
C SER A 74 -10.01 3.47 -5.29
N LEU A 75 -9.21 4.24 -4.58
CA LEU A 75 -8.65 3.91 -3.26
C LEU A 75 -9.03 4.95 -2.20
N ASN A 76 -10.02 5.79 -2.51
CA ASN A 76 -10.43 6.91 -1.68
C ASN A 76 -10.88 6.52 -0.26
N HIS A 77 -11.20 5.26 -0.02
CA HIS A 77 -11.52 4.73 1.31
C HIS A 77 -10.28 4.36 2.14
N LEU A 78 -9.09 4.29 1.51
CA LEU A 78 -7.83 3.94 2.18
C LEU A 78 -6.95 5.16 2.50
N ILE A 79 -7.56 6.31 2.80
CA ILE A 79 -6.86 7.58 3.05
C ILE A 79 -5.91 7.54 4.26
N ASN A 80 -6.15 6.61 5.20
CA ASN A 80 -5.31 6.41 6.39
C ASN A 80 -4.15 5.45 6.15
N LEU A 81 -4.04 4.87 4.93
CA LEU A 81 -3.02 3.87 4.63
C LEU A 81 -1.63 4.51 4.59
N THR A 82 -0.73 4.04 5.45
CA THR A 82 0.66 4.47 5.54
C THR A 82 1.62 3.47 4.92
N PHE A 83 1.24 2.19 4.90
CA PHE A 83 2.07 1.10 4.38
C PHE A 83 1.28 0.22 3.42
N LEU A 84 1.81 0.04 2.19
CA LEU A 84 1.23 -0.83 1.17
C LEU A 84 2.31 -1.70 0.54
N ASP A 85 2.27 -3.01 0.81
CA ASP A 85 3.11 -4.01 0.17
C ASP A 85 2.31 -4.78 -0.90
N LEU A 86 2.64 -4.55 -2.15
CA LEU A 86 2.11 -5.22 -3.34
C LEU A 86 3.17 -6.06 -4.04
N SER A 87 4.31 -6.27 -3.41
CA SER A 87 5.44 -6.98 -4.03
C SER A 87 5.06 -8.39 -4.49
N ARG A 88 5.69 -8.84 -5.58
CA ARG A 88 5.46 -10.17 -6.17
C ARG A 88 3.99 -10.41 -6.52
N ASN A 89 3.44 -9.53 -7.33
CA ASN A 89 2.14 -9.64 -7.98
C ASN A 89 2.31 -9.59 -9.50
N LYS A 90 1.26 -9.27 -10.23
CA LYS A 90 1.22 -9.15 -11.70
C LYS A 90 0.67 -7.80 -12.13
N ILE A 91 0.88 -6.77 -11.33
CA ILE A 91 0.36 -5.43 -11.59
C ILE A 91 1.10 -4.86 -12.80
N ALA A 92 0.37 -4.52 -13.86
CA ALA A 92 0.93 -3.98 -15.09
C ALA A 92 0.94 -2.45 -15.11
N SER A 93 0.04 -1.79 -14.37
CA SER A 93 -0.03 -0.32 -14.34
C SER A 93 -0.53 0.20 -13.00
N ILE A 94 -0.09 1.40 -12.66
CA ILE A 94 -0.52 2.16 -11.48
C ILE A 94 -1.37 3.33 -11.98
N PRO A 95 -2.65 3.46 -11.54
CA PRO A 95 -3.49 4.57 -11.96
C PRO A 95 -3.10 5.90 -11.31
N ALA A 96 -3.50 7.00 -11.92
CA ALA A 96 -3.29 8.35 -11.38
C ALA A 96 -3.93 8.56 -9.99
N SER A 97 -4.99 7.79 -9.67
CA SER A 97 -5.66 7.79 -8.38
C SER A 97 -4.78 7.37 -7.20
N ILE A 98 -3.56 6.88 -7.44
CA ILE A 98 -2.57 6.62 -6.39
C ILE A 98 -2.34 7.86 -5.51
N SER A 99 -2.44 9.07 -6.07
CA SER A 99 -2.33 10.35 -5.33
C SER A 99 -3.40 10.54 -4.24
N GLN A 100 -4.48 9.74 -4.25
CA GLN A 100 -5.50 9.77 -3.19
C GLN A 100 -5.01 9.17 -1.87
N LEU A 101 -3.95 8.37 -1.90
CA LEU A 101 -3.35 7.78 -0.70
C LEU A 101 -2.44 8.79 0.02
N ILE A 102 -3.00 9.90 0.45
CA ILE A 102 -2.29 11.06 0.99
C ILE A 102 -1.46 10.76 2.25
N SER A 103 -1.79 9.70 2.99
CA SER A 103 -1.04 9.27 4.17
C SER A 103 0.06 8.24 3.85
N LEU A 104 0.19 7.81 2.57
CA LEU A 104 1.10 6.74 2.22
C LEU A 104 2.56 7.15 2.40
N GLU A 105 3.28 6.38 3.21
CA GLU A 105 4.70 6.56 3.53
C GLU A 105 5.57 5.50 2.84
N HIS A 106 5.04 4.28 2.70
CA HIS A 106 5.77 3.13 2.19
C HIS A 106 4.96 2.42 1.10
N LEU A 107 5.53 2.31 -0.11
CA LEU A 107 4.97 1.56 -1.23
C LEU A 107 6.00 0.58 -1.77
N ASP A 108 5.68 -0.72 -1.71
CA ASP A 108 6.50 -1.77 -2.29
C ASP A 108 5.77 -2.41 -3.49
N LEU A 109 6.35 -2.21 -4.67
CA LEU A 109 5.90 -2.76 -5.97
C LEU A 109 6.92 -3.76 -6.55
N TRP A 110 7.92 -4.18 -5.75
CA TRP A 110 8.97 -5.07 -6.21
C TRP A 110 8.42 -6.32 -6.90
N HIS A 111 9.00 -6.63 -8.04
CA HIS A 111 8.65 -7.83 -8.81
C HIS A 111 7.17 -7.86 -9.23
N ASN A 112 6.76 -6.81 -9.93
CA ASN A 112 5.51 -6.67 -10.66
C ASN A 112 5.82 -6.43 -12.15
N ASP A 113 4.77 -6.39 -12.97
CA ASP A 113 4.86 -6.20 -14.42
C ASP A 113 4.64 -4.71 -14.83
N VAL A 114 4.81 -3.76 -13.89
CA VAL A 114 4.61 -2.33 -14.13
C VAL A 114 5.60 -1.83 -15.18
N ASP A 115 5.11 -1.19 -16.23
CA ASP A 115 5.90 -0.64 -17.34
C ASP A 115 6.21 0.85 -17.16
N ALA A 116 5.34 1.60 -16.47
CA ALA A 116 5.52 3.02 -16.16
C ALA A 116 4.83 3.42 -14.86
N LEU A 117 5.38 4.41 -14.17
CA LEU A 117 4.72 5.06 -13.02
C LEU A 117 3.97 6.30 -13.50
N PRO A 118 2.77 6.57 -12.96
CA PRO A 118 2.10 7.84 -13.18
C PRO A 118 2.87 8.96 -12.46
N TYR A 119 2.92 10.16 -13.03
CA TYR A 119 3.62 11.28 -12.38
C TYR A 119 3.00 11.63 -11.02
N GLN A 120 1.73 11.31 -10.81
CA GLN A 120 1.00 11.52 -9.56
C GLN A 120 1.63 10.79 -8.35
N ILE A 121 2.49 9.81 -8.57
CA ILE A 121 3.21 9.18 -7.47
C ILE A 121 4.16 10.16 -6.78
N SER A 122 4.69 11.16 -7.52
CA SER A 122 5.53 12.21 -6.97
C SER A 122 4.74 13.29 -6.21
N GLU A 123 3.40 13.27 -6.31
CA GLU A 123 2.51 14.17 -5.59
C GLU A 123 2.12 13.63 -4.19
N LEU A 124 2.54 12.41 -3.85
CA LEU A 124 2.29 11.82 -2.54
C LEU A 124 3.13 12.55 -1.46
N PRO A 125 2.48 13.30 -0.54
CA PRO A 125 3.19 14.25 0.32
C PRO A 125 4.04 13.58 1.41
N ASN A 126 3.71 12.33 1.75
CA ASN A 126 4.34 11.60 2.85
C ASN A 126 5.17 10.39 2.38
N LEU A 127 5.22 10.12 1.08
CA LEU A 127 5.94 8.96 0.56
C LEU A 127 7.45 9.12 0.82
N ASN A 128 8.02 8.19 1.59
CA ASN A 128 9.43 8.18 1.94
C ASN A 128 10.16 6.90 1.49
N TYR A 129 9.41 5.86 1.12
CA TYR A 129 9.96 4.61 0.58
C TYR A 129 9.17 4.15 -0.65
N LEU A 130 9.88 3.88 -1.75
CA LEU A 130 9.32 3.30 -2.98
C LEU A 130 10.26 2.25 -3.56
N ASP A 131 9.82 0.99 -3.61
CA ASP A 131 10.55 -0.08 -4.26
C ASP A 131 9.85 -0.52 -5.55
N ILE A 132 10.51 -0.32 -6.67
CA ILE A 132 10.06 -0.73 -8.02
C ILE A 132 11.10 -1.61 -8.73
N ARG A 133 11.96 -2.29 -7.99
CA ARG A 133 12.93 -3.22 -8.59
C ARG A 133 12.21 -4.36 -9.29
N GLY A 134 12.72 -4.75 -10.45
CA GLY A 134 12.09 -5.76 -11.31
C GLY A 134 10.98 -5.20 -12.21
N VAL A 135 10.82 -3.88 -12.25
CA VAL A 135 9.96 -3.16 -13.20
C VAL A 135 10.77 -2.82 -14.44
N SER A 136 10.23 -3.07 -15.62
CA SER A 136 10.90 -2.78 -16.90
C SER A 136 10.67 -1.33 -17.30
N MET A 137 11.60 -0.44 -16.96
CA MET A 137 11.55 0.96 -17.35
C MET A 137 12.56 1.31 -18.43
N SER A 138 12.22 2.28 -19.28
CA SER A 138 13.15 2.87 -20.24
C SER A 138 14.24 3.69 -19.53
N HIS A 139 15.41 3.86 -20.20
CA HIS A 139 16.49 4.74 -19.70
C HIS A 139 16.04 6.19 -19.45
N GLY A 140 15.15 6.71 -20.32
CA GLY A 140 14.62 8.07 -20.19
C GLY A 140 13.76 8.23 -18.94
N ASP A 141 12.94 7.23 -18.63
CA ASP A 141 12.08 7.26 -17.45
C ASP A 141 12.89 7.10 -16.15
N TYR A 142 13.95 6.32 -16.16
CA TYR A 142 14.85 6.15 -15.01
C TYR A 142 15.37 7.51 -14.49
N GLY A 143 15.95 8.32 -15.37
CA GLY A 143 16.48 9.63 -14.99
C GLY A 143 15.41 10.58 -14.48
N LYS A 144 14.25 10.57 -15.12
CA LYS A 144 13.09 11.39 -14.74
C LYS A 144 12.58 11.05 -13.35
N TYR A 145 12.35 9.77 -13.05
CA TYR A 145 11.84 9.36 -11.73
C TYR A 145 12.86 9.57 -10.62
N LYS A 146 14.15 9.35 -10.88
CA LYS A 146 15.20 9.66 -9.91
C LYS A 146 15.22 11.12 -9.50
N GLU A 147 14.94 12.02 -10.43
CA GLU A 147 14.85 13.46 -10.15
C GLU A 147 13.54 13.81 -9.41
N LEU A 148 12.40 13.24 -9.82
CA LEU A 148 11.08 13.46 -9.20
C LEU A 148 10.99 12.91 -7.77
N MET A 149 11.71 11.82 -7.47
CA MET A 149 11.70 11.14 -6.18
C MET A 149 12.83 11.61 -5.25
N LYS A 150 13.32 12.84 -5.42
CA LYS A 150 14.30 13.41 -4.48
C LYS A 150 13.73 13.45 -3.05
N GLY A 151 14.46 12.82 -2.13
CA GLY A 151 14.06 12.74 -0.72
C GLY A 151 13.25 11.49 -0.36
N VAL A 152 12.95 10.64 -1.35
CA VAL A 152 12.35 9.32 -1.16
C VAL A 152 13.45 8.25 -1.22
N ASP A 153 13.43 7.28 -0.33
CA ASP A 153 14.23 6.06 -0.44
C ASP A 153 13.72 5.23 -1.62
N PHE A 154 14.28 5.54 -2.81
CA PHE A 154 13.81 5.05 -4.09
C PHE A 154 14.67 3.91 -4.59
N TYR A 155 14.10 2.71 -4.69
CA TYR A 155 14.76 1.50 -5.16
C TYR A 155 14.20 1.11 -6.52
N MET A 156 15.07 1.08 -7.53
CA MET A 156 14.74 0.60 -8.87
C MET A 156 15.90 -0.22 -9.44
N SER A 157 15.59 -1.16 -10.33
CA SER A 157 16.60 -1.86 -11.09
C SER A 157 17.29 -0.90 -12.06
N ALA A 158 18.60 -1.06 -12.24
CA ALA A 158 19.27 -0.38 -13.32
C ALA A 158 18.59 -0.73 -14.65
N PRO A 159 18.40 0.22 -15.56
CA PRO A 159 17.88 -0.07 -16.87
C PRO A 159 18.77 -1.12 -17.54
N CYS A 160 18.17 -2.08 -18.24
CA CYS A 160 18.96 -3.04 -19.01
C CYS A 160 19.79 -2.28 -20.04
N ASP A 161 21.10 -2.48 -20.06
CA ASP A 161 21.96 -2.09 -21.18
C ASP A 161 21.67 -3.02 -22.37
N CYS A 162 20.44 -3.01 -22.86
CA CYS A 162 20.12 -3.58 -24.15
C CYS A 162 20.70 -2.62 -25.17
N GLN A 163 21.93 -2.86 -25.59
CA GLN A 163 22.48 -2.24 -26.79
C GLN A 163 21.61 -2.70 -27.96
N ASP A 164 20.90 -1.76 -28.58
CA ASP A 164 20.21 -1.93 -29.86
C ASP A 164 21.18 -2.34 -30.97
#